data_43d2a6f72a5a7ff9c44693246f7dd3e1
#
_entry.id   43d2a6f72a5a7ff9c44693246f7dd3e1
#
_cell.length_a   1.000
_cell.length_b   1.000
_cell.length_c   1.000
_cell.angle_alpha   90.00
_cell.angle_beta   90.00
_cell.angle_gamma   90.00
#
_symmetry.space_group_name_H-M   'P 1'
#
loop_
_entity.id
_entity.type
_entity.pdbx_description
1 polymer ?
#
loop_
_entity_poly.entity_id
_entity_poly.type
_entity_poly.pdbx_seq_one_letter_code
_entity_poly.pdbx_strand_id
1 'polypeptide(L)'
;MKRSDQRRDAVFALYQHEVTGRPLDELLERAKPFSRQLAEDVEANRAELDELIARHSKGWALERIAPLERSIMRTALFEALHRDDIPVEVAIDEAVELSKEYCGTDAPGFVNGILGAALAERGAAG
;
A
#
# COMPACT_ATOMS: atom_id res chain seq x y z
N MET A 1 -13.72 -2.05 15.45
CA MET A 1 -12.36 -1.86 14.92
C MET A 1 -12.35 -0.72 13.92
N LYS A 2 -11.41 0.21 14.04
CA LYS A 2 -11.32 1.36 13.15
C LYS A 2 -10.86 0.95 11.75
N ARG A 3 -11.20 1.77 10.74
CA ARG A 3 -10.73 1.53 9.37
C ARG A 3 -9.21 1.53 9.26
N SER A 4 -8.53 2.39 10.04
CA SER A 4 -7.07 2.41 10.06
C SER A 4 -6.49 1.08 10.52
N ASP A 5 -7.11 0.46 11.54
CA ASP A 5 -6.67 -0.84 12.03
C ASP A 5 -6.92 -1.94 11.00
N GLN A 6 -8.06 -1.88 10.33
CA GLN A 6 -8.38 -2.86 9.30
C GLN A 6 -7.48 -2.72 8.08
N ARG A 7 -7.12 -1.49 7.73
CA ARG A 7 -6.17 -1.22 6.65
C ARG A 7 -4.80 -1.78 6.98
N ARG A 8 -4.35 -1.58 8.21
CA ARG A 8 -3.09 -2.14 8.69
C ARG A 8 -3.10 -3.67 8.58
N ASP A 9 -4.20 -4.30 8.98
CA ASP A 9 -4.32 -5.76 8.90
C ASP A 9 -4.20 -6.26 7.46
N ALA A 10 -4.79 -5.53 6.51
CA ALA A 10 -4.66 -5.87 5.09
C ALA A 10 -3.22 -5.76 4.62
N VAL A 11 -2.54 -4.68 5.01
CA VAL A 11 -1.13 -4.47 4.64
C VAL A 11 -0.25 -5.60 5.19
N PHE A 12 -0.46 -5.99 6.44
CA PHE A 12 0.34 -7.06 7.05
C PHE A 12 0.08 -8.41 6.39
N ALA A 13 -1.16 -8.70 6.00
CA ALA A 13 -1.46 -9.93 5.27
C ALA A 13 -0.74 -9.95 3.92
N LEU A 14 -0.77 -8.85 3.20
CA LEU A 14 -0.08 -8.71 1.92
C LEU A 14 1.44 -8.89 2.09
N TYR A 15 1.98 -8.27 3.13
CA TYR A 15 3.40 -8.38 3.44
C TYR A 15 3.78 -9.84 3.72
N GLN A 16 3.02 -10.53 4.58
CA GLN A 16 3.31 -11.92 4.91
C GLN A 16 3.18 -12.83 3.68
N HIS A 17 2.17 -12.57 2.85
CA HIS A 17 1.98 -13.32 1.61
C HIS A 17 3.22 -13.20 0.71
N GLU A 18 3.73 -11.99 0.54
CA GLU A 18 4.90 -11.76 -0.32
C GLU A 18 6.17 -12.39 0.25
N VAL A 19 6.39 -12.24 1.55
CA VAL A 19 7.64 -12.68 2.19
C VAL A 19 7.68 -14.20 2.42
N THR A 20 6.55 -14.80 2.79
CA THR A 20 6.52 -16.22 3.17
C THR A 20 6.01 -17.13 2.07
N GLY A 21 5.31 -16.59 1.07
CA GLY A 21 4.65 -17.42 0.06
C GLY A 21 3.37 -18.07 0.53
N ARG A 22 2.91 -17.82 1.76
CA ARG A 22 1.66 -18.38 2.26
C ARG A 22 0.48 -17.85 1.46
N PRO A 23 -0.53 -18.68 1.17
CA PRO A 23 -1.70 -18.22 0.42
C PRO A 23 -2.41 -17.05 1.12
N LEU A 24 -2.79 -16.04 0.34
CA LEU A 24 -3.41 -14.84 0.91
C LEU A 24 -4.74 -15.16 1.59
N ASP A 25 -5.56 -16.04 1.03
CA ASP A 25 -6.83 -16.41 1.63
C ASP A 25 -6.65 -17.06 3.00
N GLU A 26 -5.58 -17.82 3.18
CA GLU A 26 -5.25 -18.41 4.48
C GLU A 26 -4.92 -17.32 5.50
N LEU A 27 -4.12 -16.33 5.08
CA LEU A 27 -3.72 -15.22 5.95
C LEU A 27 -4.91 -14.32 6.31
N LEU A 28 -5.94 -14.31 5.47
CA LEU A 28 -7.14 -13.48 5.67
C LEU A 28 -8.31 -14.22 6.28
N GLU A 29 -8.11 -15.48 6.69
CA GLU A 29 -9.19 -16.32 7.17
C GLU A 29 -10.02 -15.68 8.28
N ARG A 30 -9.36 -14.98 9.20
CA ARG A 30 -10.04 -14.32 10.34
C ARG A 30 -10.15 -12.80 10.19
N ALA A 31 -9.83 -12.30 9.02
CA ALA A 31 -9.84 -10.86 8.78
C ALA A 31 -11.27 -10.32 8.68
N LYS A 32 -11.42 -9.06 9.03
CA LYS A 32 -12.69 -8.35 8.83
C LYS A 32 -12.96 -8.21 7.33
N PRO A 33 -14.23 -8.12 6.92
CA PRO A 33 -14.58 -8.01 5.50
C PRO A 33 -13.85 -6.90 4.76
N PHE A 34 -13.71 -5.72 5.37
CA PHE A 34 -12.98 -4.62 4.75
C PHE A 34 -11.52 -4.99 4.50
N SER A 35 -10.85 -5.58 5.50
CA SER A 35 -9.45 -5.98 5.37
C SER A 35 -9.26 -7.02 4.28
N ARG A 36 -10.15 -8.02 4.25
CA ARG A 36 -10.11 -9.07 3.25
C ARG A 36 -10.28 -8.52 1.84
N GLN A 37 -11.31 -7.71 1.63
CA GLN A 37 -11.60 -7.16 0.32
C GLN A 37 -10.45 -6.27 -0.15
N LEU A 38 -9.94 -5.42 0.72
CA LEU A 38 -8.84 -4.53 0.38
C LEU A 38 -7.59 -5.32 -0.04
N ALA A 39 -7.21 -6.31 0.76
CA ALA A 39 -6.02 -7.11 0.45
C ALA A 39 -6.18 -7.88 -0.86
N GLU A 40 -7.34 -8.47 -1.09
CA GLU A 40 -7.62 -9.19 -2.33
C GLU A 40 -7.56 -8.27 -3.55
N ASP A 41 -8.13 -7.08 -3.43
CA ASP A 41 -8.15 -6.12 -4.53
C ASP A 41 -6.74 -5.58 -4.82
N VAL A 42 -5.95 -5.32 -3.79
CA VAL A 42 -4.57 -4.88 -3.97
C VAL A 42 -3.76 -5.95 -4.71
N GLU A 43 -3.89 -7.20 -4.28
CA GLU A 43 -3.15 -8.29 -4.91
C GLU A 43 -3.59 -8.48 -6.37
N ALA A 44 -4.88 -8.34 -6.65
CA ALA A 44 -5.41 -8.47 -8.02
C ALA A 44 -4.88 -7.37 -8.95
N ASN A 45 -4.52 -6.22 -8.39
CA ASN A 45 -4.04 -5.07 -9.17
C ASN A 45 -2.53 -4.84 -9.01
N ARG A 46 -1.82 -5.81 -8.48
CA ARG A 46 -0.42 -5.66 -8.12
C ARG A 46 0.47 -5.17 -9.25
N ALA A 47 0.30 -5.70 -10.45
CA ALA A 47 1.15 -5.33 -11.59
C ALA A 47 1.05 -3.84 -11.92
N GLU A 48 -0.15 -3.30 -11.93
CA GLU A 48 -0.39 -1.88 -12.18
C GLU A 48 0.25 -1.02 -11.08
N LEU A 49 0.06 -1.44 -9.83
CA LEU A 49 0.57 -0.69 -8.69
C LEU A 49 2.09 -0.70 -8.65
N ASP A 50 2.70 -1.84 -8.93
CA ASP A 50 4.16 -1.97 -8.97
C ASP A 50 4.78 -1.12 -10.08
N GLU A 51 4.12 -1.05 -11.22
CA GLU A 51 4.59 -0.21 -12.31
C GLU A 51 4.64 1.26 -11.92
N LEU A 52 3.60 1.73 -11.23
CA LEU A 52 3.56 3.11 -10.76
C LEU A 52 4.65 3.39 -9.74
N ILE A 53 4.85 2.48 -8.79
CA ILE A 53 5.91 2.64 -7.79
C ILE A 53 7.28 2.68 -8.46
N ALA A 54 7.53 1.75 -9.38
CA ALA A 54 8.82 1.65 -10.07
C ALA A 54 9.15 2.92 -10.85
N ARG A 55 8.14 3.52 -11.49
CA ARG A 55 8.37 4.74 -12.29
C ARG A 55 8.77 5.95 -11.43
N HIS A 56 8.40 5.95 -10.16
CA HIS A 56 8.62 7.10 -9.29
C HIS A 56 9.60 6.84 -8.15
N SER A 57 10.31 5.72 -8.19
CA SER A 57 11.25 5.37 -7.13
C SER A 57 12.67 5.93 -7.34
N LYS A 58 12.85 6.79 -8.33
CA LYS A 58 14.10 7.55 -8.57
C LYS A 58 15.36 6.70 -8.57
N GLY A 59 15.36 5.67 -9.41
CA GLY A 59 16.53 4.82 -9.57
C GLY A 59 16.59 3.62 -8.64
N TRP A 60 15.69 3.50 -7.69
CA TRP A 60 15.58 2.29 -6.88
C TRP A 60 14.80 1.22 -7.64
N ALA A 61 15.38 0.05 -7.78
CA ALA A 61 14.64 -1.08 -8.33
C ALA A 61 13.56 -1.49 -7.33
N LEU A 62 12.42 -1.92 -7.83
CA LEU A 62 11.30 -2.31 -6.97
C LEU A 62 11.73 -3.36 -5.92
N GLU A 63 12.58 -4.31 -6.32
CA GLU A 63 13.05 -5.38 -5.45
C GLU A 63 13.89 -4.86 -4.28
N ARG A 64 14.44 -3.66 -4.40
CA ARG A 64 15.26 -3.06 -3.35
C ARG A 64 14.46 -2.26 -2.35
N ILE A 65 13.20 -2.00 -2.65
CA ILE A 65 12.31 -1.37 -1.69
C ILE A 65 11.88 -2.44 -0.70
N ALA A 66 11.94 -2.14 0.59
CA ALA A 66 11.57 -3.11 1.62
C ALA A 66 10.15 -3.64 1.38
N PRO A 67 9.92 -4.94 1.55
CA PRO A 67 8.59 -5.53 1.28
C PRO A 67 7.43 -4.87 2.03
N LEU A 68 7.65 -4.45 3.26
CA LEU A 68 6.58 -3.79 4.02
C LEU A 68 6.26 -2.42 3.42
N GLU A 69 7.28 -1.65 3.04
CA GLU A 69 7.06 -0.36 2.37
C GLU A 69 6.32 -0.54 1.05
N ARG A 70 6.66 -1.59 0.28
CA ARG A 70 5.95 -1.89 -0.97
C ARG A 70 4.47 -2.17 -0.70
N SER A 71 4.19 -2.99 0.31
CA SER A 71 2.81 -3.34 0.66
C SER A 71 2.02 -2.11 1.09
N ILE A 72 2.63 -1.23 1.87
CA ILE A 72 2.02 0.03 2.30
C ILE A 72 1.68 0.89 1.08
N MET A 73 2.64 1.06 0.17
CA MET A 73 2.44 1.91 -1.00
C MET A 73 1.43 1.33 -1.99
N ARG A 74 1.45 0.02 -2.21
CA ARG A 74 0.47 -0.63 -3.08
C ARG A 74 -0.95 -0.40 -2.56
N THR A 75 -1.13 -0.57 -1.25
CA THR A 75 -2.44 -0.38 -0.62
C THR A 75 -2.93 1.04 -0.76
N ALA A 76 -2.07 2.01 -0.47
CA ALA A 76 -2.43 3.43 -0.58
C ALA A 76 -2.78 3.82 -2.02
N LEU A 77 -1.99 3.36 -2.99
CA LEU A 77 -2.26 3.64 -4.40
C LEU A 77 -3.58 3.03 -4.84
N PHE A 78 -3.85 1.80 -4.42
CA PHE A 78 -5.11 1.17 -4.76
C PHE A 78 -6.29 1.99 -4.24
N GLU A 79 -6.24 2.36 -2.96
CA GLU A 79 -7.34 3.14 -2.37
C GLU A 79 -7.51 4.50 -3.06
N ALA A 80 -6.41 5.18 -3.33
CA ALA A 80 -6.47 6.51 -3.94
C ALA A 80 -6.99 6.46 -5.38
N LEU A 81 -6.66 5.41 -6.13
CA LEU A 81 -7.00 5.30 -7.55
C LEU A 81 -8.34 4.62 -7.81
N HIS A 82 -8.75 3.69 -6.94
CA HIS A 82 -9.89 2.83 -7.22
C HIS A 82 -11.02 2.92 -6.19
N ARG A 83 -10.87 3.73 -5.16
CA ARG A 83 -11.91 3.90 -4.15
C ARG A 83 -12.33 5.36 -4.06
N ASP A 84 -13.55 5.63 -4.50
CA ASP A 84 -14.08 6.99 -4.53
C ASP A 84 -14.41 7.53 -3.13
N ASP A 85 -14.63 6.63 -2.17
CA ASP A 85 -15.00 7.00 -0.81
C ASP A 85 -13.81 7.40 0.05
N ILE A 86 -12.59 7.34 -0.50
CA ILE A 86 -11.38 7.69 0.25
C ILE A 86 -10.66 8.84 -0.45
N PRO A 87 -10.58 10.02 0.20
CA PRO A 87 -9.81 11.13 -0.36
C PRO A 87 -8.33 10.74 -0.53
N VAL A 88 -7.71 11.25 -1.59
CA VAL A 88 -6.31 10.96 -1.89
C VAL A 88 -5.40 11.30 -0.72
N GLU A 89 -5.64 12.45 -0.09
CA GLU A 89 -4.84 12.89 1.05
C GLU A 89 -4.93 11.93 2.23
N VAL A 90 -6.09 11.33 2.44
CA VAL A 90 -6.28 10.37 3.52
C VAL A 90 -5.49 9.10 3.22
N ALA A 91 -5.51 8.63 1.98
CA ALA A 91 -4.75 7.44 1.60
C ALA A 91 -3.25 7.65 1.81
N ILE A 92 -2.74 8.81 1.43
CA ILE A 92 -1.32 9.15 1.60
C ILE A 92 -0.99 9.25 3.10
N ASP A 93 -1.80 9.96 3.87
CA ASP A 93 -1.55 10.15 5.30
C ASP A 93 -1.52 8.82 6.05
N GLU A 94 -2.43 7.91 5.72
CA GLU A 94 -2.46 6.58 6.35
C GLU A 94 -1.19 5.79 6.02
N ALA A 95 -0.71 5.87 4.78
CA ALA A 95 0.51 5.20 4.37
C ALA A 95 1.73 5.77 5.11
N VAL A 96 1.80 7.09 5.20
CA VAL A 96 2.90 7.76 5.89
C VAL A 96 2.91 7.36 7.37
N GLU A 97 1.74 7.34 8.01
CA GLU A 97 1.64 6.93 9.43
C GLU A 97 2.07 5.48 9.63
N LEU A 98 1.66 4.56 8.74
CA LEU A 98 2.10 3.17 8.83
C LEU A 98 3.61 3.05 8.67
N SER A 99 4.19 3.77 7.71
CA SER A 99 5.62 3.72 7.48
C SER A 99 6.40 4.30 8.67
N LYS A 100 5.85 5.34 9.29
CA LYS A 100 6.44 5.96 10.46
C LYS A 100 6.44 4.99 11.65
N GLU A 101 5.38 4.22 11.80
CA GLU A 101 5.21 3.30 12.92
C GLU A 101 6.03 2.02 12.76
N TYR A 102 6.15 1.49 11.54
CA TYR A 102 6.71 0.15 11.32
C TYR A 102 7.96 0.09 10.45
N CYS A 103 8.36 1.18 9.83
CA CYS A 103 9.53 1.20 8.95
C CYS A 103 10.61 2.14 9.50
N GLY A 104 11.74 2.21 8.83
CA GLY A 104 12.85 3.04 9.30
C GLY A 104 12.59 4.54 9.23
N THR A 105 13.49 5.31 9.80
CA THR A 105 13.36 6.77 9.94
C THR A 105 13.15 7.48 8.60
N ASP A 106 13.75 6.99 7.53
CA ASP A 106 13.66 7.62 6.22
C ASP A 106 12.42 7.21 5.43
N ALA A 107 11.69 6.19 5.89
CA ALA A 107 10.57 5.64 5.17
C ALA A 107 9.42 6.63 4.94
N PRO A 108 9.00 7.43 5.94
CA PRO A 108 7.87 8.34 5.72
C PRO A 108 8.08 9.32 4.57
N GLY A 109 9.27 9.90 4.46
CA GLY A 109 9.59 10.82 3.37
C GLY A 109 9.62 10.12 2.02
N PHE A 110 10.21 8.93 1.99
CA PHE A 110 10.29 8.11 0.78
C PHE A 110 8.89 7.73 0.29
N VAL A 111 8.06 7.22 1.18
CA VAL A 111 6.68 6.82 0.87
C VAL A 111 5.87 8.03 0.38
N ASN A 112 5.94 9.13 1.11
CA ASN A 112 5.21 10.33 0.73
C ASN A 112 5.63 10.84 -0.65
N GLY A 113 6.92 10.83 -0.94
CA GLY A 113 7.44 11.29 -2.24
C GLY A 113 6.96 10.44 -3.41
N ILE A 114 7.03 9.13 -3.27
CA ILE A 114 6.59 8.22 -4.34
C ILE A 114 5.08 8.32 -4.55
N LEU A 115 4.30 8.30 -3.48
CA LEU A 115 2.84 8.36 -3.58
C LEU A 115 2.40 9.68 -4.19
N GLY A 116 2.97 10.79 -3.75
CA GLY A 116 2.64 12.09 -4.30
C GLY A 116 2.91 12.19 -5.80
N ALA A 117 4.08 11.70 -6.24
CA ALA A 117 4.46 11.73 -7.64
C ALA A 117 3.59 10.81 -8.49
N ALA A 118 3.33 9.59 -8.00
CA ALA A 118 2.52 8.61 -8.73
C ALA A 118 1.08 9.10 -8.92
N LEU A 119 0.51 9.69 -7.86
CA LEU A 119 -0.87 10.16 -7.92
C LEU A 119 -1.00 11.43 -8.75
N ALA A 120 0.03 12.29 -8.76
CA ALA A 120 0.05 13.47 -9.62
C ALA A 120 0.10 13.04 -11.10
N GLU A 121 0.90 12.02 -11.42
CA GLU A 121 0.99 11.49 -12.79
C GLU A 121 -0.37 11.01 -13.29
N ARG A 122 -1.14 10.35 -12.42
CA ARG A 122 -2.47 9.83 -12.80
C ARG A 122 -3.56 10.87 -12.70
N GLY A 123 -3.25 12.11 -12.30
CA GLY A 123 -4.22 13.17 -12.15
C GLY A 123 -5.13 13.03 -10.93
N ALA A 124 -4.89 12.03 -10.09
CA ALA A 124 -5.74 11.77 -8.93
C ALA A 124 -5.63 12.84 -7.85
N ALA A 125 -4.48 13.52 -7.75
CA ALA A 125 -4.25 14.57 -6.78
C ALA A 125 -4.60 15.97 -7.31
N GLY A 126 -4.94 16.04 -8.60
CA GLY A 126 -5.25 17.32 -9.27
C GLY A 126 -6.68 17.77 -9.11
#